data_e9db3d958307bf05380aa4617884d431
#
_entry.id   e9db3d958307bf05380aa4617884d431
#
_cell.length_a   1.000
_cell.length_b   1.000
_cell.length_c   1.000
_cell.angle_alpha   90.00
_cell.angle_beta   90.00
_cell.angle_gamma   90.00
#
_symmetry.space_group_name_H-M   'P 1'
#
loop_
_entity.id
_entity.type
_entity.pdbx_description
1 polymer ?
#
loop_
_entity_poly.entity_id
_entity_poly.type
_entity_poly.pdbx_seq_one_letter_code
_entity_poly.pdbx_strand_id
1 'polypeptide(L)'
;MKTEKTFSIKLALLSLFMFFAASVMAQVTVTGTVIDDQGEPTIGATVREKGTQNGTATDFDGKFIIKVKNANATLTISYVGYQTQEVKLAGRNNVNVTLKGDATTLQEMVVVGYGTMKKSDISGSSV
;
A
#
# COMPACT_ATOMS: atom_id res chain seq x y z
N MET A 1 -50.06 22.52 -19.10
CA MET A 1 -49.56 21.22 -19.59
C MET A 1 -48.13 21.26 -20.04
N LYS A 2 -47.73 22.23 -20.84
CA LYS A 2 -46.34 22.34 -21.26
C LYS A 2 -45.39 22.59 -20.08
N THR A 3 -45.84 23.33 -19.09
CA THR A 3 -45.07 23.59 -17.88
C THR A 3 -44.78 22.35 -17.05
N GLU A 4 -45.69 21.40 -17.04
CA GLU A 4 -45.50 20.17 -16.28
C GLU A 4 -44.40 19.29 -16.85
N LYS A 5 -44.34 19.18 -18.19
CA LYS A 5 -43.29 18.40 -18.83
C LYS A 5 -41.91 19.00 -18.59
N THR A 6 -41.80 20.31 -18.67
CA THR A 6 -40.56 21.03 -18.42
C THR A 6 -40.11 20.86 -16.98
N PHE A 7 -41.05 20.90 -16.04
CA PHE A 7 -40.76 20.72 -14.63
C PHE A 7 -40.25 19.29 -14.33
N SER A 8 -40.84 18.27 -14.93
CA SER A 8 -40.41 16.89 -14.77
C SER A 8 -38.99 16.66 -15.29
N ILE A 9 -38.66 17.24 -16.42
CA ILE A 9 -37.31 17.12 -17.00
C ILE A 9 -36.29 17.77 -16.09
N LYS A 10 -36.59 18.95 -15.56
CA LYS A 10 -35.67 19.64 -14.63
C LYS A 10 -35.48 18.83 -13.35
N LEU A 11 -36.53 18.24 -12.83
CA LEU A 11 -36.44 17.38 -11.64
C LEU A 11 -35.59 16.15 -11.90
N ALA A 12 -35.76 15.54 -13.06
CA ALA A 12 -35.00 14.37 -13.44
C ALA A 12 -33.51 14.70 -13.59
N LEU A 13 -33.18 15.85 -14.18
CA LEU A 13 -31.81 16.29 -14.32
C LEU A 13 -31.17 16.61 -12.97
N LEU A 14 -31.92 17.23 -12.08
CA LEU A 14 -31.44 17.54 -10.74
C LEU A 14 -31.16 16.27 -9.94
N SER A 15 -32.04 15.29 -10.05
CA SER A 15 -31.89 14.00 -9.41
C SER A 15 -30.66 13.26 -9.93
N LEU A 16 -30.44 13.29 -11.23
CA LEU A 16 -29.28 12.67 -11.85
C LEU A 16 -27.98 13.34 -11.37
N PHE A 17 -28.00 14.64 -11.27
CA PHE A 17 -26.83 15.39 -10.78
C PHE A 17 -26.51 15.05 -9.33
N MET A 18 -27.53 14.92 -8.49
CA MET A 18 -27.36 14.53 -7.09
C MET A 18 -26.78 13.12 -6.96
N PHE A 19 -27.24 12.22 -7.78
CA PHE A 19 -26.72 10.85 -7.79
C PHE A 19 -25.24 10.79 -8.19
N PHE A 20 -24.87 11.62 -9.14
CA PHE A 20 -23.48 11.69 -9.60
C PHE A 20 -22.55 12.26 -8.52
N ALA A 21 -23.01 13.26 -7.78
CA ALA A 21 -22.23 13.88 -6.72
C ALA A 21 -21.95 12.90 -5.56
N ALA A 22 -22.87 11.99 -5.27
CA ALA A 22 -22.71 11.03 -4.18
C ALA A 22 -21.55 10.05 -4.42
N SER A 23 -21.24 9.74 -5.68
CA SER A 23 -20.17 8.79 -5.99
C SER A 23 -18.76 9.35 -5.78
N VAL A 24 -18.60 10.67 -5.67
CA VAL A 24 -17.30 11.30 -5.48
C VAL A 24 -16.82 11.21 -4.02
N MET A 25 -17.70 10.90 -3.08
CA MET A 25 -17.42 10.94 -1.65
C MET A 25 -16.95 9.59 -1.07
N ALA A 26 -16.52 8.66 -1.93
CA ALA A 26 -16.22 7.28 -1.50
C ALA A 26 -14.79 7.08 -0.98
N GLN A 27 -13.93 8.10 -1.02
CA GLN A 27 -12.55 7.96 -0.56
C GLN A 27 -12.46 7.92 0.96
N VAL A 28 -11.57 7.06 1.46
CA VAL A 28 -11.33 6.88 2.88
C VAL A 28 -9.90 7.32 3.19
N THR A 29 -9.73 8.12 4.23
CA THR A 29 -8.41 8.53 4.70
C THR A 29 -7.92 7.50 5.72
N VAL A 30 -6.75 6.94 5.46
CA VAL A 30 -6.14 5.94 6.34
C VAL A 30 -4.83 6.52 6.85
N THR A 31 -4.63 6.40 8.16
CA THR A 31 -3.38 6.78 8.81
C THR A 31 -2.72 5.54 9.39
N GLY A 32 -1.44 5.63 9.65
CA GLY A 32 -0.75 4.49 10.25
C GLY A 32 0.69 4.79 10.60
N THR A 33 1.33 3.80 11.18
CA THR A 33 2.73 3.87 11.57
C THR A 33 3.43 2.61 11.10
N VAL A 34 4.64 2.77 10.56
CA VAL A 34 5.49 1.66 10.11
C VAL A 34 6.74 1.64 10.98
N ILE A 35 6.97 0.51 11.64
CA ILE A 35 8.17 0.28 12.44
C ILE A 35 8.91 -0.92 11.90
N ASP A 36 10.20 -1.03 12.22
CA ASP A 36 10.99 -2.19 11.87
C ASP A 36 10.88 -3.27 12.94
N ASP A 37 11.61 -4.36 12.79
CA ASP A 37 11.57 -5.48 13.72
C ASP A 37 12.27 -5.18 15.05
N GLN A 38 12.88 -4.03 15.19
CA GLN A 38 13.48 -3.55 16.44
C GLN A 38 12.61 -2.50 17.11
N GLY A 39 11.44 -2.20 16.56
CA GLY A 39 10.51 -1.23 17.12
C GLY A 39 10.82 0.23 16.76
N GLU A 40 11.73 0.46 15.82
CA GLU A 40 12.13 1.80 15.43
C GLU A 40 11.28 2.29 14.26
N PRO A 41 10.97 3.59 14.19
CA PRO A 41 10.21 4.11 13.04
C PRO A 41 10.95 3.91 11.74
N THR A 42 10.23 3.46 10.70
CA THR A 42 10.81 3.29 9.38
C THR A 42 10.53 4.55 8.56
N ILE A 43 11.58 5.29 8.22
CA ILE A 43 11.49 6.55 7.50
C ILE A 43 11.58 6.27 6.01
N GLY A 44 10.64 6.80 5.23
CA GLY A 44 10.66 6.66 3.77
C GLY A 44 10.16 5.33 3.26
N ALA A 45 9.47 4.54 4.08
CA ALA A 45 8.82 3.32 3.61
C ALA A 45 7.69 3.69 2.65
N THR A 46 7.54 2.89 1.60
CA THR A 46 6.50 3.13 0.60
C THR A 46 5.21 2.43 1.04
N VAL A 47 4.11 3.18 1.07
CA VAL A 47 2.78 2.67 1.35
C VAL A 47 1.94 2.90 0.12
N ARG A 48 1.37 1.84 -0.45
CA ARG A 48 0.62 1.91 -1.70
C ARG A 48 -0.70 1.16 -1.55
N GLU A 49 -1.74 1.70 -2.18
CA GLU A 49 -3.00 0.99 -2.33
C GLU A 49 -2.83 -0.07 -3.41
N LYS A 50 -2.96 -1.35 -3.04
CA LYS A 50 -2.72 -2.48 -3.94
C LYS A 50 -3.62 -2.39 -5.17
N GLY A 51 -3.02 -2.61 -6.33
CA GLY A 51 -3.73 -2.56 -7.60
C GLY A 51 -3.87 -1.16 -8.17
N THR A 52 -3.27 -0.15 -7.57
CA THR A 52 -3.33 1.23 -8.05
C THR A 52 -1.94 1.87 -8.02
N GLN A 53 -1.83 3.07 -8.59
CA GLN A 53 -0.63 3.89 -8.51
C GLN A 53 -0.64 4.81 -7.28
N ASN A 54 -1.71 4.75 -6.49
CA ASN A 54 -1.88 5.63 -5.35
C ASN A 54 -0.97 5.19 -4.20
N GLY A 55 -0.08 6.06 -3.76
CA GLY A 55 0.87 5.73 -2.71
C GLY A 55 1.41 6.95 -1.99
N THR A 56 2.07 6.71 -0.89
CA THR A 56 2.73 7.72 -0.08
C THR A 56 3.97 7.10 0.58
N ALA A 57 4.72 7.91 1.29
CA ALA A 57 5.89 7.46 2.04
C ALA A 57 5.76 7.88 3.50
N THR A 58 6.38 7.12 4.40
CA THR A 58 6.38 7.44 5.81
C THR A 58 7.30 8.63 6.11
N ASP A 59 6.95 9.38 7.15
CA ASP A 59 7.72 10.54 7.61
C ASP A 59 8.79 10.13 8.62
N PHE A 60 9.40 11.13 9.29
CA PHE A 60 10.46 10.89 10.27
C PHE A 60 9.99 10.12 11.49
N ASP A 61 8.70 10.10 11.78
CA ASP A 61 8.12 9.35 12.87
C ASP A 61 7.59 7.99 12.42
N GLY A 62 7.82 7.61 11.15
CA GLY A 62 7.32 6.38 10.57
C GLY A 62 5.83 6.42 10.29
N LYS A 63 5.21 7.60 10.29
CA LYS A 63 3.77 7.76 10.10
C LYS A 63 3.45 8.05 8.64
N PHE A 64 2.27 7.61 8.21
CA PHE A 64 1.79 7.87 6.87
C PHE A 64 0.30 8.23 6.89
N ILE A 65 -0.12 8.93 5.84
CA ILE A 65 -1.52 9.24 5.55
C ILE A 65 -1.75 8.93 4.09
N ILE A 66 -2.75 8.11 3.79
CA ILE A 66 -3.09 7.75 2.41
C ILE A 66 -4.60 7.77 2.23
N LYS A 67 -5.07 8.24 1.09
CA LYS A 67 -6.49 8.18 0.73
C LYS A 67 -6.70 7.01 -0.21
N VAL A 68 -7.60 6.12 0.15
CA VAL A 68 -7.89 4.90 -0.61
C VAL A 68 -9.33 4.92 -1.10
N LYS A 69 -9.64 4.07 -2.07
CA LYS A 69 -10.95 4.07 -2.73
C LYS A 69 -12.06 3.60 -1.81
N ASN A 70 -11.77 2.66 -0.92
CA ASN A 70 -12.79 2.15 -0.01
C ASN A 70 -12.14 1.57 1.25
N ALA A 71 -12.98 1.31 2.26
CA ALA A 71 -12.53 0.84 3.55
C ALA A 71 -12.00 -0.59 3.56
N ASN A 72 -12.23 -1.34 2.48
CA ASN A 72 -11.75 -2.72 2.35
C ASN A 72 -10.52 -2.84 1.46
N ALA A 73 -9.87 -1.73 1.14
CA ALA A 73 -8.65 -1.73 0.33
C ALA A 73 -7.52 -2.47 1.05
N THR A 74 -6.56 -2.95 0.27
CA THR A 74 -5.34 -3.56 0.80
C THR A 74 -4.18 -2.61 0.58
N LEU A 75 -3.38 -2.39 1.61
CA LEU A 75 -2.16 -1.59 1.51
C LEU A 75 -0.96 -2.51 1.36
N THR A 76 -0.03 -2.11 0.51
CA THR A 76 1.26 -2.78 0.34
C THR A 76 2.33 -1.86 0.89
N ILE A 77 3.07 -2.32 1.87
CA ILE A 77 4.13 -1.56 2.52
C ILE A 77 5.47 -2.21 2.19
N SER A 78 6.40 -1.42 1.66
CA SER A 78 7.71 -1.92 1.27
C SER A 78 8.82 -0.96 1.66
N TYR A 79 9.99 -1.52 1.94
CA TYR A 79 11.20 -0.76 2.23
C TYR A 79 12.41 -1.60 1.87
N VAL A 80 13.49 -0.95 1.46
CA VAL A 80 14.71 -1.64 1.03
C VAL A 80 15.28 -2.48 2.19
N GLY A 81 15.56 -3.74 1.91
CA GLY A 81 16.11 -4.67 2.91
C GLY A 81 15.06 -5.34 3.79
N TYR A 82 13.78 -5.08 3.54
CA TYR A 82 12.69 -5.66 4.32
C TYR A 82 11.70 -6.37 3.42
N GLN A 83 11.00 -7.35 3.99
CA GLN A 83 9.94 -8.06 3.28
C GLN A 83 8.74 -7.13 3.07
N THR A 84 8.16 -7.18 1.88
CA THR A 84 6.95 -6.45 1.57
C THR A 84 5.78 -7.03 2.37
N GLN A 85 5.00 -6.15 3.02
CA GLN A 85 3.84 -6.53 3.81
C GLN A 85 2.57 -6.08 3.11
N GLU A 86 1.54 -6.93 3.17
CA GLU A 86 0.20 -6.57 2.71
C GLU A 86 -0.73 -6.51 3.90
N VAL A 87 -1.50 -5.43 4.02
CA VAL A 87 -2.40 -5.20 5.14
C VAL A 87 -3.79 -4.93 4.58
N LYS A 88 -4.75 -5.78 4.91
CA LYS A 88 -6.15 -5.57 4.58
C LYS A 88 -6.74 -4.61 5.60
N LEU A 89 -7.34 -3.53 5.12
CA LEU A 89 -7.91 -2.53 6.02
C LEU A 89 -9.12 -3.06 6.78
N ALA A 90 -10.01 -3.78 6.10
CA ALA A 90 -11.19 -4.37 6.73
C ALA A 90 -11.99 -3.35 7.57
N GLY A 91 -12.18 -2.17 7.03
CA GLY A 91 -12.92 -1.10 7.69
C GLY A 91 -12.10 -0.24 8.64
N ARG A 92 -10.83 -0.56 8.86
CA ARG A 92 -9.97 0.23 9.76
C ARG A 92 -9.44 1.47 9.04
N ASN A 93 -9.31 2.56 9.75
CA ASN A 93 -8.72 3.79 9.24
C ASN A 93 -7.40 4.13 9.91
N ASN A 94 -6.92 3.26 10.81
CA ASN A 94 -5.61 3.40 11.44
C ASN A 94 -4.98 2.02 11.57
N VAL A 95 -3.78 1.85 11.01
CA VAL A 95 -3.09 0.56 11.02
C VAL A 95 -1.63 0.74 11.41
N ASN A 96 -1.11 -0.20 12.18
CA ASN A 96 0.29 -0.25 12.56
C ASN A 96 0.93 -1.44 11.89
N VAL A 97 2.08 -1.22 11.26
CA VAL A 97 2.77 -2.23 10.45
C VAL A 97 4.17 -2.43 11.00
N THR A 98 4.56 -3.68 11.19
CA THR A 98 5.92 -4.04 11.57
C THR A 98 6.59 -4.74 10.39
N LEU A 99 7.68 -4.15 9.89
CA LEU A 99 8.45 -4.74 8.80
C LEU A 99 9.47 -5.71 9.36
N LYS A 100 9.67 -6.79 8.62
CA LYS A 100 10.67 -7.81 8.98
C LYS A 100 11.78 -7.81 7.95
N GLY A 101 13.01 -7.96 8.41
CA GLY A 101 14.16 -8.01 7.53
C GLY A 101 14.04 -9.15 6.52
N ASP A 102 14.52 -8.90 5.31
CA ASP A 102 14.52 -9.91 4.24
C ASP A 102 15.80 -10.74 4.32
N ALA A 103 15.76 -11.75 5.15
CA ALA A 103 16.91 -12.63 5.37
C ALA A 103 17.29 -13.42 4.11
N THR A 104 16.32 -13.69 3.25
CA THR A 104 16.57 -14.40 1.99
C THR A 104 17.46 -13.58 1.07
N THR A 105 17.18 -12.31 0.92
CA THR A 105 18.01 -11.42 0.11
C THR A 105 19.43 -11.32 0.65
N LEU A 106 19.58 -11.22 1.97
CA LEU A 106 20.89 -11.16 2.59
C LEU A 106 21.67 -12.45 2.38
N GLN A 107 21.02 -13.58 2.46
CA GLN A 107 21.65 -14.89 2.22
C GLN A 107 22.14 -15.01 0.78
N GLU A 108 21.36 -14.57 -0.17
CA GLU A 108 21.76 -14.59 -1.56
C GLU A 108 23.00 -13.74 -1.79
N MET A 109 23.09 -12.58 -1.20
CA MET A 109 24.25 -11.72 -1.31
C MET A 109 25.51 -12.39 -0.76
N VAL A 110 25.38 -13.09 0.36
CA VAL A 110 26.50 -13.80 0.97
C VAL A 110 26.97 -14.96 0.10
N VAL A 111 26.05 -15.74 -0.44
CA VAL A 111 26.36 -16.89 -1.29
C VAL A 111 27.04 -16.46 -2.58
N VAL A 112 26.52 -15.43 -3.20
CA VAL A 112 27.13 -14.92 -4.45
C VAL A 112 28.53 -14.37 -4.20
N GLY A 113 28.77 -13.81 -3.04
CA GLY A 113 30.08 -13.32 -2.66
C GLY A 113 31.13 -14.38 -2.51
N TYR A 114 30.81 -15.74 -2.39
CA TYR A 114 31.74 -16.78 -2.17
C TYR A 114 31.79 -17.76 -3.15
N GLY A 115 31.45 -17.77 -3.80
CA GLY A 115 31.51 -18.57 -4.86
C GLY A 115 31.58 -20.06 -4.89
N THR A 116 31.58 -20.51 -4.53
CA THR A 116 31.50 -21.71 -4.80
C THR A 116 31.41 -22.38 -4.92
N MET A 117 31.41 -22.30 -4.90
CA MET A 117 31.24 -23.21 -4.84
C MET A 117 31.04 -23.86 -4.80
N LYS A 118 30.85 -23.80 -4.97
CA LYS A 118 30.62 -24.68 -4.82
C LYS A 118 30.73 -25.33 -4.91
N LYS A 119 30.76 -25.22 -5.20
CA LYS A 119 30.73 -25.99 -5.17
C LYS A 119 31.06 -26.46 -5.32
N SER A 120 31.26 -26.13 -5.65
CA SER A 120 31.43 -26.75 -5.63
C SER A 120 31.84 -26.78 -5.79
N ASP A 121 31.90 -26.37 -6.04
CA ASP A 121 32.13 -26.58 -5.98
C ASP A 121 32.49 -26.61 -6.08
N ILE A 122 32.63 -26.37 -6.30
CA ILE A 122 32.81 -26.64 -6.17
C ILE A 122 33.35 -27.01 -6.28
N SER A 123 33.48 -26.95 -6.57
CA SER A 123 33.89 -27.45 -6.48
C SER A 123 34.48 -27.66 -6.65
N GLY A 124 34.73 -27.30 -6.97
CA GLY A 124 35.02 -27.60 -6.93
C GLY A 124 35.62 -27.50 -7.06
N SER A 125 35.69 -27.47 -7.18
CA SER A 125 36.02 -27.52 -7.05
C SER A 125 36.49 -27.34 -6.97
N SER A 126 36.54 -27.27 -7.02
CA SER A 126 36.61 -27.21 -6.77
C SER A 126 36.89 -27.18 -6.58
N VAL A 127 36.81 -26.76 -6.82
CA VAL A 127 36.86 -27.06 -6.73
C VAL A 127 36.92 -27.16 -6.46
#